data_6538a1aaef72324d0772879c8e743b9c
#
_entry.id   6538a1aaef72324d0772879c8e743b9c
#
_cell.length_a   1.000
_cell.length_b   1.000
_cell.length_c   1.000
_cell.angle_alpha   90.00
_cell.angle_beta   90.00
_cell.angle_gamma   90.00
#
_symmetry.space_group_name_H-M   'P 1'
#
loop_
_entity.id
_entity.type
_entity.pdbx_description
1 polymer ?
#
loop_
_entity_poly.entity_id
_entity_poly.type
_entity_poly.pdbx_seq_one_letter_code
_entity_poly.pdbx_strand_id
1 'polypeptide(L)'
;MLRFIDPVLSPDLLSILRQMGHGDEIAIVDANFPAATMGKRVVRADGVTATHLSEAILKLMPLDDFVPESAFVMRQVHAPDELAPVCVEFEGLVKLYSQEKFGVVGLERFAFYDRVRSAFAVVQTAERRLYGNLILKKGVLRPGEG
;
A
#
# COMPACT_ATOMS: atom_id res chain seq x y z
N MET A 1 -1.63 -0.67 23.51
CA MET A 1 -1.44 -1.70 22.46
C MET A 1 -2.69 -2.58 22.40
N LEU A 2 -3.00 -3.10 21.23
CA LEU A 2 -4.13 -4.02 21.01
C LEU A 2 -3.59 -5.41 20.62
N ARG A 3 -4.30 -6.47 21.05
CA ARG A 3 -3.93 -7.82 20.63
C ARG A 3 -4.10 -7.97 19.12
N PHE A 4 -3.18 -8.68 18.49
CA PHE A 4 -3.17 -8.98 17.05
C PHE A 4 -3.01 -7.75 16.14
N ILE A 5 -2.80 -6.55 16.69
CA ILE A 5 -2.51 -5.32 15.95
C ILE A 5 -1.03 -5.00 16.11
N ASP A 6 -0.34 -4.89 14.98
CA ASP A 6 1.07 -4.49 14.98
C ASP A 6 1.20 -3.06 15.54
N PRO A 7 2.09 -2.80 16.50
CA PRO A 7 2.29 -1.47 17.08
C PRO A 7 2.67 -0.36 16.07
N VAL A 8 3.17 -0.70 14.88
CA VAL A 8 3.47 0.28 13.83
C VAL A 8 2.22 0.92 13.24
N LEU A 9 1.05 0.30 13.45
CA LEU A 9 -0.24 0.86 13.03
C LEU A 9 -0.70 1.91 14.05
N SER A 10 -0.43 3.18 13.75
CA SER A 10 -0.84 4.30 14.59
C SER A 10 -2.37 4.38 14.73
N PRO A 11 -2.89 5.06 15.76
CA PRO A 11 -4.34 5.31 15.88
C PRO A 11 -4.94 5.97 14.64
N ASP A 12 -4.25 6.94 14.05
CA ASP A 12 -4.69 7.62 12.84
C ASP A 12 -4.77 6.66 11.65
N LEU A 13 -3.75 5.80 11.49
CA LEU A 13 -3.76 4.82 10.41
C LEU A 13 -4.86 3.77 10.61
N LEU A 14 -5.07 3.28 11.82
CA LEU A 14 -6.18 2.37 12.12
C LEU A 14 -7.54 3.01 11.82
N SER A 15 -7.71 4.29 12.17
CA SER A 15 -8.91 5.06 11.84
C SER A 15 -9.12 5.15 10.32
N ILE A 16 -8.07 5.43 9.55
CA ILE A 16 -8.11 5.47 8.09
C ILE A 16 -8.53 4.11 7.52
N LEU A 17 -7.86 3.03 7.91
CA LEU A 17 -8.17 1.68 7.43
C LEU A 17 -9.62 1.28 7.73
N ARG A 18 -10.15 1.71 8.89
CA ARG A 18 -11.53 1.43 9.29
C ARG A 18 -12.55 2.27 8.52
N GLN A 19 -12.21 3.50 8.14
CA GLN A 19 -13.06 4.39 7.34
C GLN A 19 -13.14 3.97 5.88
N MET A 20 -12.05 3.41 5.32
CA MET A 20 -12.01 2.96 3.93
C MET A 20 -13.12 1.95 3.65
N GLY A 21 -13.82 2.13 2.54
CA GLY A 21 -14.80 1.19 2.00
C GLY A 21 -14.24 0.27 0.91
N HIS A 22 -15.09 -0.58 0.36
CA HIS A 22 -14.75 -1.45 -0.77
C HIS A 22 -14.32 -0.61 -1.98
N GLY A 23 -13.19 -0.95 -2.55
CA GLY A 23 -12.62 -0.27 -3.72
C GLY A 23 -11.79 0.96 -3.41
N ASP A 24 -11.80 1.47 -2.17
CA ASP A 24 -10.89 2.54 -1.77
C ASP A 24 -9.44 2.08 -1.80
N GLU A 25 -8.54 2.99 -2.11
CA GLU A 25 -7.11 2.72 -2.21
C GLU A 25 -6.31 3.46 -1.14
N ILE A 26 -5.25 2.82 -0.66
CA ILE A 26 -4.25 3.42 0.22
C ILE A 26 -2.88 3.32 -0.43
N ALA A 27 -2.16 4.45 -0.45
CA ALA A 27 -0.78 4.50 -0.94
C ALA A 27 0.18 4.52 0.25
N ILE A 28 1.15 3.61 0.25
CA ILE A 28 2.24 3.53 1.21
C ILE A 28 3.48 3.96 0.46
N VAL A 29 4.10 5.06 0.87
CA VAL A 29 5.11 5.73 0.05
C VAL A 29 6.42 5.94 0.79
N ASP A 30 7.52 6.06 0.04
CA ASP A 30 8.85 6.28 0.57
C ASP A 30 9.05 7.70 1.14
N ALA A 31 10.18 7.91 1.82
CA ALA A 31 10.48 9.18 2.50
C ALA A 31 10.67 10.37 1.55
N ASN A 32 10.95 10.14 0.27
CA ASN A 32 11.13 11.18 -0.74
C ASN A 32 9.83 11.51 -1.49
N PHE A 33 8.79 10.70 -1.32
CA PHE A 33 7.54 10.89 -2.04
C PHE A 33 6.84 12.18 -1.60
N PRO A 34 6.27 12.96 -2.53
CA PRO A 34 5.58 14.22 -2.20
C PRO A 34 4.17 13.97 -1.64
N ALA A 35 4.07 13.25 -0.51
CA ALA A 35 2.81 12.81 0.08
C ALA A 35 1.90 13.98 0.47
N ALA A 36 2.46 15.03 1.09
CA ALA A 36 1.69 16.20 1.51
C ALA A 36 1.11 17.00 0.33
N THR A 37 1.78 16.97 -0.83
CA THR A 37 1.29 17.65 -2.04
C THR A 37 0.18 16.85 -2.74
N MET A 38 0.26 15.53 -2.70
CA MET A 38 -0.60 14.65 -3.50
C MET A 38 -1.75 14.04 -2.71
N GLY A 39 -1.56 13.79 -1.42
CA GLY A 39 -2.52 13.06 -0.62
C GLY A 39 -3.72 13.91 -0.18
N LYS A 40 -4.93 13.35 -0.33
CA LYS A 40 -6.15 13.93 0.25
C LYS A 40 -6.15 13.83 1.78
N ARG A 41 -5.64 12.72 2.29
CA ARG A 41 -5.41 12.43 3.72
C ARG A 41 -4.01 11.87 3.84
N VAL A 42 -3.19 12.46 4.66
CA VAL A 42 -1.80 12.03 4.85
C VAL A 42 -1.59 11.58 6.30
N VAL A 43 -1.10 10.38 6.47
CA VAL A 43 -0.66 9.83 7.76
C VAL A 43 0.85 9.65 7.69
N ARG A 44 1.54 10.03 8.76
CA ARG A 44 2.98 9.82 8.86
C ARG A 44 3.30 8.57 9.68
N ALA A 45 4.22 7.76 9.16
CA ALA A 45 4.77 6.58 9.80
C ALA A 45 6.31 6.69 9.85
N ASP A 46 6.77 7.78 10.45
CA ASP A 46 8.21 8.07 10.59
C ASP A 46 8.89 6.99 11.42
N GLY A 47 9.99 6.45 10.94
CA GLY A 47 10.74 5.37 11.60
C GLY A 47 10.31 3.95 11.20
N VAL A 48 9.34 3.79 10.30
CA VAL A 48 8.89 2.48 9.78
C VAL A 48 9.21 2.38 8.30
N THR A 49 9.70 1.22 7.84
CA THR A 49 9.89 0.96 6.41
C THR A 49 8.57 0.69 5.70
N ALA A 50 8.52 0.96 4.40
CA ALA A 50 7.31 0.70 3.62
C ALA A 50 6.93 -0.79 3.60
N THR A 51 7.90 -1.69 3.57
CA THR A 51 7.65 -3.14 3.58
C THR A 51 7.05 -3.60 4.90
N HIS A 52 7.58 -3.18 6.04
CA HIS A 52 7.02 -3.52 7.36
C HIS A 52 5.58 -2.99 7.50
N LEU A 53 5.36 -1.73 7.13
CA LEU A 53 4.04 -1.13 7.22
C LEU A 53 3.04 -1.80 6.28
N SER A 54 3.46 -2.13 5.05
CA SER A 54 2.61 -2.83 4.08
C SER A 54 2.19 -4.21 4.59
N GLU A 55 3.10 -4.95 5.22
CA GLU A 55 2.79 -6.22 5.85
C GLU A 55 1.75 -6.06 6.97
N ALA A 56 1.95 -5.08 7.86
CA ALA A 56 1.01 -4.82 8.94
C ALA A 56 -0.40 -4.47 8.44
N ILE A 57 -0.49 -3.69 7.35
CA ILE A 57 -1.76 -3.36 6.71
C ILE A 57 -2.41 -4.59 6.07
N LEU A 58 -1.65 -5.39 5.31
CA LEU A 58 -2.15 -6.58 4.62
C LEU A 58 -2.67 -7.66 5.57
N LYS A 59 -2.16 -7.71 6.81
CA LYS A 59 -2.69 -8.59 7.88
C LYS A 59 -4.13 -8.24 8.28
N LEU A 60 -4.55 -6.99 8.10
CA LEU A 60 -5.86 -6.49 8.52
C LEU A 60 -6.81 -6.24 7.35
N MET A 61 -6.27 -5.87 6.19
CA MET A 61 -7.04 -5.37 5.08
C MET A 61 -7.05 -6.38 3.92
N PRO A 62 -8.20 -6.95 3.57
CA PRO A 62 -8.30 -7.80 2.38
C PRO A 62 -8.09 -6.98 1.13
N LEU A 63 -7.49 -7.59 0.10
CA LEU A 63 -7.42 -7.00 -1.23
C LEU A 63 -8.71 -7.26 -2.01
N ASP A 64 -9.05 -6.32 -2.89
CA ASP A 64 -10.27 -6.39 -3.69
C ASP A 64 -10.18 -7.53 -4.73
N ASP A 65 -11.03 -8.53 -4.59
CA ASP A 65 -11.11 -9.68 -5.49
C ASP A 65 -12.24 -9.59 -6.52
N PHE A 66 -12.93 -8.45 -6.60
CA PHE A 66 -13.90 -8.15 -7.67
C PHE A 66 -13.24 -7.55 -8.91
N VAL A 67 -11.95 -7.24 -8.84
CA VAL A 67 -11.16 -6.67 -9.95
C VAL A 67 -9.91 -7.52 -10.19
N PRO A 68 -9.34 -7.50 -11.40
CA PRO A 68 -8.17 -8.32 -11.73
C PRO A 68 -6.88 -7.82 -11.07
N GLU A 69 -6.82 -6.55 -10.65
CA GLU A 69 -5.61 -5.90 -10.14
C GLU A 69 -5.92 -5.10 -8.88
N SER A 70 -5.21 -5.36 -7.78
CA SER A 70 -5.45 -4.73 -6.48
C SER A 70 -4.20 -4.24 -5.75
N ALA A 71 -3.05 -4.35 -6.38
CA ALA A 71 -1.78 -3.85 -5.87
C ALA A 71 -0.93 -3.27 -7.00
N PHE A 72 -0.40 -2.05 -6.79
CA PHE A 72 0.31 -1.30 -7.84
C PHE A 72 1.61 -0.73 -7.30
N VAL A 73 2.66 -0.78 -8.13
CA VAL A 73 3.97 -0.18 -7.87
C VAL A 73 4.37 0.75 -9.01
N MET A 74 5.35 1.61 -8.78
CA MET A 74 5.89 2.47 -9.81
C MET A 74 6.98 1.73 -10.60
N ARG A 75 6.90 1.77 -11.93
CA ARG A 75 7.97 1.26 -12.80
C ARG A 75 9.23 2.11 -12.67
N GLN A 76 10.38 1.45 -12.74
CA GLN A 76 11.65 2.15 -12.82
C GLN A 76 11.77 2.93 -14.13
N VAL A 77 12.23 4.18 -14.05
CA VAL A 77 12.36 5.04 -15.25
C VAL A 77 13.36 4.46 -16.26
N HIS A 78 14.48 3.93 -15.77
CA HIS A 78 15.57 3.41 -16.62
C HIS A 78 15.50 1.90 -16.88
N ALA A 79 14.60 1.19 -16.21
CA ALA A 79 14.39 -0.26 -16.38
C ALA A 79 12.89 -0.59 -16.16
N PRO A 80 11.99 -0.14 -17.05
CA PRO A 80 10.54 -0.23 -16.81
C PRO A 80 9.99 -1.66 -16.76
N ASP A 81 10.71 -2.61 -17.33
CA ASP A 81 10.31 -4.03 -17.33
C ASP A 81 10.83 -4.81 -16.12
N GLU A 82 11.64 -4.17 -15.27
CA GLU A 82 12.22 -4.79 -14.07
C GLU A 82 11.62 -4.15 -12.81
N LEU A 83 11.22 -4.98 -11.85
CA LEU A 83 10.83 -4.50 -10.53
C LEU A 83 12.06 -4.01 -9.76
N ALA A 84 11.94 -2.85 -9.12
CA ALA A 84 12.93 -2.42 -8.15
C ALA A 84 13.01 -3.44 -6.99
N PRO A 85 14.16 -3.61 -6.32
CA PRO A 85 14.30 -4.61 -5.25
C PRO A 85 13.24 -4.54 -4.16
N VAL A 86 12.85 -3.33 -3.75
CA VAL A 86 11.77 -3.12 -2.78
C VAL A 86 10.40 -3.54 -3.33
N CYS A 87 10.17 -3.39 -4.63
CA CYS A 87 8.93 -3.83 -5.29
C CYS A 87 8.83 -5.35 -5.39
N VAL A 88 9.96 -6.06 -5.48
CA VAL A 88 10.00 -7.53 -5.37
C VAL A 88 9.54 -7.98 -3.98
N GLU A 89 9.96 -7.28 -2.92
CA GLU A 89 9.46 -7.54 -1.56
C GLU A 89 7.95 -7.28 -1.45
N PHE A 90 7.45 -6.17 -2.00
CA PHE A 90 6.01 -5.89 -2.05
C PHE A 90 5.24 -7.00 -2.77
N GLU A 91 5.74 -7.46 -3.90
CA GLU A 91 5.10 -8.57 -4.63
C GLU A 91 5.02 -9.83 -3.78
N GLY A 92 6.09 -10.18 -3.06
CA GLY A 92 6.10 -11.30 -2.13
C GLY A 92 5.03 -11.18 -1.03
N LEU A 93 4.90 -9.99 -0.43
CA LEU A 93 3.87 -9.71 0.58
C LEU A 93 2.46 -9.79 0.01
N VAL A 94 2.23 -9.17 -1.15
CA VAL A 94 0.93 -9.19 -1.82
C VAL A 94 0.51 -10.62 -2.14
N LYS A 95 1.39 -11.44 -2.70
CA LYS A 95 1.15 -12.87 -2.97
C LYS A 95 0.82 -13.63 -1.70
N LEU A 96 1.62 -13.46 -0.65
CA LEU A 96 1.42 -14.17 0.62
C LEU A 96 0.05 -13.88 1.23
N TYR A 97 -0.33 -12.60 1.34
CA TYR A 97 -1.58 -12.19 2.00
C TYR A 97 -2.83 -12.28 1.12
N SER A 98 -2.66 -12.42 -0.19
CA SER A 98 -3.74 -12.70 -1.13
C SER A 98 -3.91 -14.18 -1.48
N GLN A 99 -3.16 -15.07 -0.84
CA GLN A 99 -3.15 -16.50 -1.17
C GLN A 99 -2.84 -16.72 -2.67
N GLU A 100 -1.81 -16.07 -3.18
CA GLU A 100 -1.34 -16.10 -4.58
C GLU A 100 -2.34 -15.54 -5.62
N LYS A 101 -3.43 -14.89 -5.19
CA LYS A 101 -4.40 -14.30 -6.14
C LYS A 101 -3.84 -13.11 -6.91
N PHE A 102 -3.02 -12.28 -6.24
CA PHE A 102 -2.49 -11.04 -6.81
C PHE A 102 -0.97 -11.00 -6.74
N GLY A 103 -0.37 -10.44 -7.78
CA GLY A 103 0.96 -9.85 -7.75
C GLY A 103 0.86 -8.32 -7.74
N VAL A 104 1.96 -7.63 -7.98
CA VAL A 104 1.97 -6.19 -8.17
C VAL A 104 1.95 -5.83 -9.66
N VAL A 105 1.26 -4.75 -9.99
CA VAL A 105 1.20 -4.20 -11.35
C VAL A 105 2.03 -2.94 -11.40
N GLY A 106 2.98 -2.88 -12.33
CA GLY A 106 3.82 -1.70 -12.56
C GLY A 106 3.08 -0.62 -13.33
N LEU A 107 3.00 0.58 -12.77
CA LEU A 107 2.48 1.77 -13.44
C LEU A 107 3.62 2.70 -13.83
N GLU A 108 3.45 3.40 -14.97
CA GLU A 108 4.32 4.53 -15.32
C GLU A 108 4.25 5.60 -14.21
N ARG A 109 5.34 6.35 -14.01
CA ARG A 109 5.50 7.29 -12.90
C ARG A 109 4.34 8.27 -12.74
N PHE A 110 3.93 8.92 -13.81
CA PHE A 110 2.84 9.92 -13.74
C PHE A 110 1.47 9.28 -13.54
N ALA A 111 1.24 8.11 -14.12
CA ALA A 111 0.04 7.31 -13.85
C ALA A 111 -0.03 6.89 -12.38
N PHE A 112 1.11 6.53 -11.79
CA PHE A 112 1.20 6.23 -10.35
C PHE A 112 0.84 7.45 -9.50
N TYR A 113 1.42 8.62 -9.82
CA TYR A 113 1.09 9.87 -9.13
C TYR A 113 -0.38 10.24 -9.23
N ASP A 114 -1.00 10.11 -10.39
CA ASP A 114 -2.42 10.39 -10.58
C ASP A 114 -3.28 9.45 -9.74
N ARG A 115 -2.91 8.18 -9.66
CA ARG A 115 -3.61 7.20 -8.83
C ARG A 115 -3.48 7.53 -7.35
N VAL A 116 -2.31 7.97 -6.88
CA VAL A 116 -2.11 8.44 -5.50
C VAL A 116 -3.01 9.64 -5.18
N ARG A 117 -3.15 10.60 -6.10
CA ARG A 117 -4.06 11.74 -5.90
C ARG A 117 -5.52 11.33 -5.74
N SER A 118 -5.91 10.22 -6.36
CA SER A 118 -7.26 9.66 -6.26
C SER A 118 -7.44 8.74 -5.06
N ALA A 119 -6.37 8.29 -4.42
CA ALA A 119 -6.42 7.38 -3.28
C ALA A 119 -7.13 8.01 -2.07
N PHE A 120 -7.74 7.16 -1.25
CA PHE A 120 -8.39 7.57 -0.01
C PHE A 120 -7.41 8.23 0.97
N ALA A 121 -6.23 7.64 1.10
CA ALA A 121 -5.16 8.15 1.96
C ALA A 121 -3.77 7.78 1.45
N VAL A 122 -2.79 8.55 1.92
CA VAL A 122 -1.35 8.31 1.68
C VAL A 122 -0.65 8.18 3.03
N VAL A 123 0.14 7.13 3.20
CA VAL A 123 0.99 6.93 4.38
C VAL A 123 2.44 7.15 3.99
N GLN A 124 3.05 8.21 4.51
CA GLN A 124 4.46 8.48 4.29
C GLN A 124 5.31 7.75 5.33
N THR A 125 6.20 6.89 4.85
CA THR A 125 7.09 6.07 5.68
C THR A 125 8.50 6.64 5.75
N ALA A 126 9.37 5.98 6.52
CA ALA A 126 10.81 6.24 6.54
C ALA A 126 11.59 5.36 5.52
N GLU A 127 10.93 4.78 4.54
CA GLU A 127 11.57 3.97 3.50
C GLU A 127 12.55 4.83 2.69
N ARG A 128 13.80 4.39 2.62
CA ARG A 128 14.88 5.12 1.95
C ARG A 128 15.19 4.62 0.55
N ARG A 129 14.74 3.40 0.22
CA ARG A 129 14.98 2.81 -1.09
C ARG A 129 14.11 3.49 -2.14
N LEU A 130 14.69 3.73 -3.31
CA LEU A 130 13.97 4.31 -4.45
C LEU A 130 12.84 3.37 -4.88
N TYR A 131 11.74 3.94 -5.34
CA TYR A 131 10.53 3.21 -5.76
C TYR A 131 9.83 2.44 -4.63
N GLY A 132 10.11 2.77 -3.38
CA GLY A 132 9.47 2.18 -2.20
C GLY A 132 8.00 2.59 -2.02
N ASN A 133 7.20 2.49 -3.08
CA ASN A 133 5.84 2.99 -3.17
C ASN A 133 4.89 1.88 -3.60
N LEU A 134 3.83 1.66 -2.82
CA LEU A 134 2.82 0.62 -3.05
C LEU A 134 1.43 1.20 -2.89
N ILE A 135 0.53 0.92 -3.82
CA ILE A 135 -0.90 1.20 -3.68
C ILE A 135 -1.64 -0.12 -3.51
N LEU A 136 -2.52 -0.19 -2.52
CA LEU A 136 -3.37 -1.34 -2.24
C LEU A 136 -4.84 -0.95 -2.34
N LYS A 137 -5.65 -1.75 -3.04
CA LYS A 137 -7.09 -1.58 -3.15
C LYS A 137 -7.80 -2.48 -2.13
N LYS A 138 -8.62 -1.86 -1.29
CA LYS A 138 -9.37 -2.56 -0.23
C LYS A 138 -10.53 -3.36 -0.79
N GLY A 139 -10.56 -4.63 -0.43
CA GLY A 139 -11.65 -5.55 -0.71
C GLY A 139 -12.70 -5.63 0.39
N VAL A 140 -13.41 -6.73 0.42
CA VAL A 140 -14.45 -7.04 1.41
C VAL A 140 -14.11 -8.31 2.18
N LEU A 141 -14.49 -8.34 3.45
CA LEU A 141 -14.56 -9.58 4.23
C LEU A 141 -15.99 -10.11 4.11
N ARG A 142 -16.13 -11.36 3.67
CA ARG A 142 -17.41 -12.02 3.60
C ARG A 142 -17.81 -12.57 4.98
N PRO A 143 -19.11 -12.82 5.24
CA PRO A 143 -19.52 -13.47 6.48
C PRO A 143 -18.73 -14.75 6.73
N GLY A 144 -18.09 -14.85 7.89
CA GLY A 144 -17.24 -15.99 8.28
C GLY A 144 -15.76 -15.87 7.94
N GLU A 145 -15.31 -14.80 7.29
CA GLU A 145 -13.90 -14.56 6.94
C GLU A 145 -13.16 -13.64 7.92
N GLY A 146 -13.85 -13.13 8.93
CA GLY A 146 -13.26 -12.16 9.89
C GLY A 146 -12.88 -12.79 11.23
#